data_6027b62065817a26a5c4e454d396a85a
#
_entry.id   6027b62065817a26a5c4e454d396a85a
#
_cell.length_a   1.000
_cell.length_b   1.000
_cell.length_c   1.000
_cell.angle_alpha   90.00
_cell.angle_beta   90.00
_cell.angle_gamma   90.00
#
_symmetry.space_group_name_H-M   'P 1'
#
loop_
_entity.id
_entity.type
_entity.pdbx_description
1 polymer ?
#
loop_
_entity_poly.entity_id
_entity_poly.type
_entity_poly.pdbx_seq_one_letter_code
_entity_poly.pdbx_strand_id
1 'polypeptide(L)'
;MKLNNKIGIIVDSLGLGVTEGLKKAKELGAEGVQIYAVSGEMDPAALTAAKRKELRSYIEGLGLEISALCGDLGGHGFQDAAANPAKIEKSKRILDLAVELGTNIVTTHIGIVPEDLSSPIYAAMQQACEELGVYAKSLNAYFAIETGPEPAAHLKSFLDTLSTNGVSVNFDPANMVMVTGDDPVQGVKTLRDYIVHTHVKDGVRLRPVDPRDVYGFLGYEAMDHEKIADMASSGGAGFAEVPLGEGRVDFPAYFAALQEIGYTGYLTIEREVGDKPEEDIRKAVEFIRSFRG
;
A
#
# COMPACT_ATOMS: atom_id res chain seq x y z
N MET A 1 15.06 -21.10 -4.30
CA MET A 1 14.78 -19.68 -4.55
C MET A 1 15.63 -18.86 -3.58
N LYS A 2 16.29 -17.79 -4.02
CA LYS A 2 17.08 -16.93 -3.14
C LYS A 2 16.58 -15.50 -3.33
N LEU A 3 15.95 -14.95 -2.31
CA LEU A 3 15.49 -13.56 -2.31
C LEU A 3 16.67 -12.62 -2.05
N ASN A 4 16.76 -11.55 -2.85
CA ASN A 4 17.74 -10.48 -2.65
C ASN A 4 17.08 -9.14 -2.31
N ASN A 5 15.74 -9.11 -2.25
CA ASN A 5 14.97 -7.91 -1.93
C ASN A 5 15.25 -7.44 -0.51
N LYS A 6 15.33 -6.13 -0.31
CA LYS A 6 15.41 -5.51 1.02
C LYS A 6 14.09 -5.69 1.78
N ILE A 7 14.15 -5.80 3.11
CA ILE A 7 12.97 -5.87 3.96
C ILE A 7 12.57 -4.45 4.37
N GLY A 8 11.32 -4.10 4.07
CA GLY A 8 10.67 -2.89 4.55
C GLY A 8 9.73 -3.17 5.73
N ILE A 9 9.44 -2.17 6.54
CA ILE A 9 8.41 -2.22 7.59
C ILE A 9 7.59 -0.93 7.51
N ILE A 10 6.25 -1.05 7.59
CA ILE A 10 5.39 0.11 7.79
C ILE A 10 5.53 0.57 9.24
N VAL A 11 6.03 1.79 9.44
CA VAL A 11 6.30 2.35 10.76
C VAL A 11 5.02 2.46 11.59
N ASP A 12 3.94 2.84 10.95
CA ASP A 12 2.63 3.05 11.57
C ASP A 12 2.04 1.75 12.12
N SER A 13 2.36 0.60 11.54
CA SER A 13 1.97 -0.73 12.06
C SER A 13 2.49 -1.02 13.47
N LEU A 14 3.53 -0.31 13.91
CA LEU A 14 4.09 -0.48 15.27
C LEU A 14 3.33 0.31 16.34
N GLY A 15 2.53 1.31 15.96
CA GLY A 15 1.77 2.14 16.91
C GLY A 15 2.59 3.01 17.84
N LEU A 16 3.87 3.28 17.52
CA LEU A 16 4.83 3.98 18.40
C LEU A 16 5.09 5.45 18.00
N GLY A 17 4.41 5.94 16.95
CA GLY A 17 4.77 7.21 16.29
C GLY A 17 6.07 7.11 15.49
N VAL A 18 6.40 8.18 14.74
CA VAL A 18 7.46 8.12 13.73
C VAL A 18 8.83 7.84 14.33
N THR A 19 9.26 8.63 15.28
CA THR A 19 10.64 8.55 15.83
C THR A 19 10.92 7.21 16.50
N GLU A 20 10.06 6.75 17.40
CA GLU A 20 10.24 5.47 18.10
C GLU A 20 9.95 4.28 17.18
N GLY A 21 8.99 4.42 16.27
CA GLY A 21 8.70 3.42 15.25
C GLY A 21 9.89 3.17 14.31
N LEU A 22 10.61 4.22 13.89
CA LEU A 22 11.83 4.11 13.09
C LEU A 22 12.93 3.34 13.82
N LYS A 23 13.18 3.66 15.10
CA LYS A 23 14.14 2.92 15.92
C LYS A 23 13.75 1.45 16.04
N LYS A 24 12.46 1.20 16.34
CA LYS A 24 11.94 -0.15 16.49
C LYS A 24 12.01 -0.94 15.17
N ALA A 25 11.65 -0.34 14.04
CA ALA A 25 11.79 -0.99 12.74
C ALA A 25 13.26 -1.40 12.48
N LYS A 26 14.23 -0.54 12.81
CA LYS A 26 15.66 -0.89 12.73
C LYS A 26 16.04 -2.05 13.64
N GLU A 27 15.59 -2.03 14.89
CA GLU A 27 15.83 -3.13 15.87
C GLU A 27 15.27 -4.47 15.37
N LEU A 28 14.09 -4.44 14.72
CA LEU A 28 13.44 -5.61 14.14
C LEU A 28 14.14 -6.11 12.86
N GLY A 29 15.03 -5.30 12.30
CA GLY A 29 15.87 -5.68 11.18
C GLY A 29 15.37 -5.19 9.83
N ALA A 30 14.60 -4.10 9.81
CA ALA A 30 14.29 -3.38 8.59
C ALA A 30 15.54 -2.83 7.91
N GLU A 31 15.51 -2.81 6.59
CA GLU A 31 16.47 -2.16 5.71
C GLU A 31 15.85 -0.90 5.09
N GLY A 32 14.51 -0.86 5.04
CA GLY A 32 13.73 0.29 4.63
C GLY A 32 12.43 0.43 5.43
N VAL A 33 11.79 1.58 5.29
CA VAL A 33 10.52 1.88 5.96
C VAL A 33 9.53 2.53 5.03
N GLN A 34 8.24 2.25 5.25
CA GLN A 34 7.14 3.01 4.71
C GLN A 34 6.49 3.80 5.84
N ILE A 35 6.08 5.04 5.57
CA ILE A 35 5.54 5.96 6.59
C ILE A 35 4.29 6.63 6.03
N TYR A 36 3.23 6.72 6.83
CA TYR A 36 2.03 7.47 6.48
C TYR A 36 2.32 8.98 6.49
N ALA A 37 1.98 9.65 5.38
CA ALA A 37 2.26 11.08 5.16
C ALA A 37 0.99 11.93 5.02
N VAL A 38 -0.13 11.45 5.56
CA VAL A 38 -1.46 12.08 5.34
C VAL A 38 -1.89 13.02 6.46
N SER A 39 -1.26 12.93 7.63
CA SER A 39 -1.65 13.71 8.81
C SER A 39 -0.51 13.84 9.83
N GLY A 40 -0.78 14.58 10.92
CA GLY A 40 0.14 14.68 12.04
C GLY A 40 1.49 15.30 11.67
N GLU A 41 2.55 14.76 12.27
CA GLU A 41 3.92 15.26 12.06
C GLU A 41 4.47 14.99 10.65
N MET A 42 3.90 14.02 9.93
CA MET A 42 4.27 13.69 8.56
C MET A 42 3.43 14.39 7.50
N ASP A 43 2.40 15.18 7.88
CA ASP A 43 1.65 15.96 6.89
C ASP A 43 2.59 16.93 6.18
N PRO A 44 2.61 16.97 4.83
CA PRO A 44 3.47 17.88 4.07
C PRO A 44 3.35 19.35 4.48
N ALA A 45 2.16 19.77 4.97
CA ALA A 45 1.94 21.12 5.44
C ALA A 45 2.57 21.40 6.82
N ALA A 46 2.78 20.38 7.65
CA ALA A 46 3.39 20.47 8.97
C ALA A 46 4.93 20.40 8.93
N LEU A 47 5.47 19.77 7.88
CA LEU A 47 6.91 19.57 7.72
C LEU A 47 7.55 20.76 6.97
N THR A 48 8.25 21.61 7.69
CA THR A 48 9.12 22.65 7.07
C THR A 48 10.29 22.00 6.34
N ALA A 49 10.90 22.70 5.38
CA ALA A 49 12.08 22.20 4.66
C ALA A 49 13.23 21.79 5.60
N ALA A 50 13.42 22.51 6.73
CA ALA A 50 14.41 22.15 7.75
C ALA A 50 14.07 20.79 8.41
N LYS A 51 12.82 20.60 8.82
CA LYS A 51 12.36 19.33 9.42
C LYS A 51 12.43 18.15 8.45
N ARG A 52 12.15 18.36 7.17
CA ARG A 52 12.29 17.29 6.12
C ARG A 52 13.75 16.84 6.02
N LYS A 53 14.68 17.79 5.99
CA LYS A 53 16.12 17.49 5.96
C LYS A 53 16.58 16.77 7.24
N GLU A 54 16.11 17.22 8.40
CA GLU A 54 16.41 16.59 9.69
C GLU A 54 15.89 15.15 9.76
N LEU A 55 14.62 14.94 9.38
CA LEU A 55 14.02 13.61 9.34
C LEU A 55 14.77 12.67 8.38
N ARG A 56 15.08 13.13 7.17
CA ARG A 56 15.87 12.36 6.22
C ARG A 56 17.23 11.97 6.81
N SER A 57 17.97 12.93 7.37
CA SER A 57 19.26 12.67 7.98
C SER A 57 19.16 11.71 9.17
N TYR A 58 18.07 11.78 9.94
CA TYR A 58 17.82 10.88 11.04
C TYR A 58 17.60 9.44 10.56
N ILE A 59 16.77 9.24 9.54
CA ILE A 59 16.51 7.93 8.95
C ILE A 59 17.79 7.32 8.35
N GLU A 60 18.55 8.13 7.58
CA GLU A 60 19.85 7.73 7.04
C GLU A 60 20.86 7.39 8.16
N GLY A 61 20.84 8.15 9.26
CA GLY A 61 21.68 7.90 10.44
C GLY A 61 21.37 6.59 11.16
N LEU A 62 20.14 6.10 11.07
CA LEU A 62 19.76 4.76 11.53
C LEU A 62 20.20 3.66 10.54
N GLY A 63 20.72 4.00 9.37
CA GLY A 63 21.00 3.07 8.29
C GLY A 63 19.73 2.47 7.69
N LEU A 64 18.67 3.28 7.59
CA LEU A 64 17.40 2.96 6.94
C LEU A 64 17.24 3.78 5.67
N GLU A 65 16.49 3.25 4.72
CA GLU A 65 15.99 3.97 3.54
C GLU A 65 14.47 4.12 3.63
N ILE A 66 13.89 5.09 2.93
CA ILE A 66 12.43 5.17 2.81
C ILE A 66 12.04 4.39 1.55
N SER A 67 11.29 3.29 1.73
CA SER A 67 10.79 2.47 0.62
C SER A 67 9.64 3.14 -0.12
N ALA A 68 8.73 3.78 0.64
CA ALA A 68 7.59 4.52 0.12
C ALA A 68 7.03 5.47 1.19
N LEU A 69 6.24 6.46 0.80
CA LEU A 69 5.29 7.13 1.68
C LEU A 69 3.88 6.60 1.41
N CYS A 70 3.07 6.45 2.45
CA CYS A 70 1.65 6.21 2.28
C CYS A 70 0.91 7.54 2.18
N GLY A 71 0.24 7.74 1.06
CA GLY A 71 -0.55 8.92 0.74
C GLY A 71 -2.06 8.64 0.68
N ASP A 72 -2.51 7.58 1.33
CA ASP A 72 -3.94 7.23 1.34
C ASP A 72 -4.75 8.25 2.16
N LEU A 73 -5.57 9.03 1.46
CA LEU A 73 -6.42 10.06 2.06
C LEU A 73 -7.74 9.51 2.61
N GLY A 74 -7.94 8.21 2.51
CA GLY A 74 -9.11 7.52 3.01
C GLY A 74 -10.43 7.86 2.30
N GLY A 75 -11.53 7.48 2.94
CA GLY A 75 -12.89 7.65 2.42
C GLY A 75 -13.11 6.86 1.13
N HIS A 76 -13.80 7.46 0.15
CA HIS A 76 -14.08 6.82 -1.13
C HIS A 76 -12.96 7.03 -2.19
N GLY A 77 -11.72 7.28 -1.74
CA GLY A 77 -10.63 7.57 -2.66
C GLY A 77 -10.93 8.76 -3.57
N PHE A 78 -10.86 8.55 -4.89
CA PHE A 78 -11.10 9.58 -5.91
C PHE A 78 -12.44 9.43 -6.64
N GLN A 79 -13.43 8.79 -6.02
CA GLN A 79 -14.75 8.58 -6.60
C GLN A 79 -15.61 9.86 -6.66
N ASP A 80 -15.35 10.83 -5.78
CA ASP A 80 -16.10 12.08 -5.72
C ASP A 80 -15.39 13.19 -6.48
N ALA A 81 -15.91 13.53 -7.67
CA ALA A 81 -15.37 14.58 -8.51
C ALA A 81 -15.30 15.96 -7.81
N ALA A 82 -16.22 16.23 -6.86
CA ALA A 82 -16.23 17.51 -6.14
C ALA A 82 -15.12 17.59 -5.09
N ALA A 83 -14.74 16.45 -4.48
CA ALA A 83 -13.68 16.37 -3.50
C ALA A 83 -12.28 16.22 -4.14
N ASN A 84 -12.18 15.73 -5.38
CA ASN A 84 -10.93 15.42 -6.06
C ASN A 84 -9.94 16.58 -6.15
N PRO A 85 -10.32 17.85 -6.45
CA PRO A 85 -9.33 18.92 -6.53
C PRO A 85 -8.48 19.08 -5.27
N ALA A 86 -9.09 19.01 -4.09
CA ALA A 86 -8.36 19.11 -2.81
C ALA A 86 -7.49 17.86 -2.54
N LYS A 87 -7.99 16.68 -2.87
CA LYS A 87 -7.25 15.42 -2.73
C LYS A 87 -6.05 15.37 -3.68
N ILE A 88 -6.22 15.76 -4.93
CA ILE A 88 -5.15 15.84 -5.93
C ILE A 88 -4.03 16.76 -5.46
N GLU A 89 -4.37 17.96 -5.00
CA GLU A 89 -3.37 18.92 -4.50
C GLU A 89 -2.62 18.39 -3.28
N LYS A 90 -3.31 17.70 -2.39
CA LYS A 90 -2.67 17.07 -1.23
C LYS A 90 -1.75 15.91 -1.66
N SER A 91 -2.20 15.06 -2.57
CA SER A 91 -1.40 13.97 -3.12
C SER A 91 -0.14 14.46 -3.84
N LYS A 92 -0.22 15.57 -4.59
CA LYS A 92 0.96 16.20 -5.20
C LYS A 92 1.99 16.63 -4.16
N ARG A 93 1.54 17.23 -3.05
CA ARG A 93 2.44 17.61 -1.94
C ARG A 93 3.08 16.41 -1.27
N ILE A 94 2.39 15.27 -1.19
CA ILE A 94 2.95 14.02 -0.67
C ILE A 94 3.98 13.46 -1.65
N LEU A 95 3.75 13.54 -2.96
CA LEU A 95 4.72 13.17 -3.99
C LEU A 95 5.99 14.04 -3.91
N ASP A 96 5.85 15.37 -3.73
CA ASP A 96 7.00 16.24 -3.50
C ASP A 96 7.77 15.86 -2.25
N LEU A 97 7.05 15.61 -1.14
CA LEU A 97 7.66 15.17 0.12
C LEU A 97 8.42 13.85 -0.05
N ALA A 98 7.86 12.89 -0.79
CA ALA A 98 8.51 11.60 -1.04
C ALA A 98 9.88 11.81 -1.73
N VAL A 99 9.92 12.62 -2.79
CA VAL A 99 11.16 12.92 -3.51
C VAL A 99 12.18 13.65 -2.61
N GLU A 100 11.73 14.63 -1.82
CA GLU A 100 12.59 15.35 -0.89
C GLU A 100 13.16 14.43 0.23
N LEU A 101 12.38 13.45 0.67
CA LEU A 101 12.82 12.47 1.66
C LEU A 101 13.66 11.31 1.07
N GLY A 102 13.75 11.23 -0.25
CA GLY A 102 14.64 10.27 -0.95
C GLY A 102 13.97 8.97 -1.41
N THR A 103 12.65 8.93 -1.46
CA THR A 103 11.90 7.88 -2.16
C THR A 103 11.17 8.47 -3.36
N ASN A 104 10.77 7.62 -4.30
CA ASN A 104 9.99 8.02 -5.46
C ASN A 104 8.63 7.28 -5.54
N ILE A 105 8.16 6.68 -4.44
CA ILE A 105 6.93 5.91 -4.40
C ILE A 105 5.99 6.49 -3.33
N VAL A 106 4.76 6.79 -3.75
CA VAL A 106 3.64 7.11 -2.86
C VAL A 106 2.57 6.05 -3.06
N THR A 107 2.31 5.26 -2.02
CA THR A 107 1.25 4.22 -2.02
C THR A 107 -0.09 4.83 -1.63
N THR A 108 -1.18 4.31 -2.15
CA THR A 108 -2.53 4.83 -1.89
C THR A 108 -3.62 3.86 -2.32
N HIS A 109 -4.81 3.95 -1.69
CA HIS A 109 -6.04 3.47 -2.28
C HIS A 109 -6.71 4.59 -3.07
N ILE A 110 -7.37 4.26 -4.17
CA ILE A 110 -8.13 5.22 -4.98
C ILE A 110 -9.64 5.04 -4.86
N GLY A 111 -10.10 4.10 -4.03
CA GLY A 111 -11.46 3.59 -3.98
C GLY A 111 -11.66 2.46 -5.00
N ILE A 112 -12.84 1.87 -5.00
CA ILE A 112 -13.20 0.77 -5.92
C ILE A 112 -13.43 1.34 -7.32
N VAL A 113 -12.75 0.78 -8.32
CA VAL A 113 -12.95 1.13 -9.74
C VAL A 113 -14.28 0.52 -10.22
N PRO A 114 -15.24 1.32 -10.71
CA PRO A 114 -16.50 0.78 -11.24
C PRO A 114 -16.29 -0.14 -12.45
N GLU A 115 -17.10 -1.18 -12.58
CA GLU A 115 -17.12 -2.03 -13.80
C GLU A 115 -17.78 -1.29 -14.99
N ASP A 116 -18.71 -0.38 -14.70
CA ASP A 116 -19.37 0.45 -15.72
C ASP A 116 -18.45 1.62 -16.12
N LEU A 117 -17.82 1.48 -17.29
CA LEU A 117 -16.95 2.52 -17.87
C LEU A 117 -17.67 3.82 -18.20
N SER A 118 -19.01 3.81 -18.30
CA SER A 118 -19.83 5.00 -18.53
C SER A 118 -20.18 5.74 -17.22
N SER A 119 -19.83 5.16 -16.08
CA SER A 119 -20.10 5.75 -14.77
C SER A 119 -19.38 7.10 -14.59
N PRO A 120 -20.07 8.14 -14.08
CA PRO A 120 -19.41 9.38 -13.68
C PRO A 120 -18.30 9.16 -12.62
N ILE A 121 -18.43 8.15 -11.78
CA ILE A 121 -17.41 7.75 -10.80
C ILE A 121 -16.15 7.28 -11.51
N TYR A 122 -16.31 6.40 -12.52
CA TYR A 122 -15.18 5.94 -13.33
C TYR A 122 -14.42 7.12 -13.97
N ALA A 123 -15.15 8.02 -14.60
CA ALA A 123 -14.57 9.20 -15.23
C ALA A 123 -13.84 10.12 -14.23
N ALA A 124 -14.42 10.31 -13.03
CA ALA A 124 -13.78 11.10 -11.96
C ALA A 124 -12.47 10.47 -11.47
N MET A 125 -12.45 9.15 -11.28
CA MET A 125 -11.26 8.41 -10.87
C MET A 125 -10.18 8.44 -11.96
N GLN A 126 -10.56 8.22 -13.22
CA GLN A 126 -9.66 8.25 -14.37
C GLN A 126 -9.00 9.63 -14.51
N GLN A 127 -9.79 10.72 -14.43
CA GLN A 127 -9.27 12.09 -14.51
C GLN A 127 -8.27 12.39 -13.37
N ALA A 128 -8.60 11.99 -12.14
CA ALA A 128 -7.72 12.21 -11.00
C ALA A 128 -6.41 11.42 -11.12
N CYS A 129 -6.48 10.16 -11.51
CA CYS A 129 -5.31 9.30 -11.73
C CYS A 129 -4.45 9.81 -12.89
N GLU A 130 -5.06 10.25 -13.99
CA GLU A 130 -4.33 10.84 -15.10
C GLU A 130 -3.52 12.07 -14.66
N GLU A 131 -4.14 12.99 -13.94
CA GLU A 131 -3.48 14.21 -13.45
C GLU A 131 -2.35 13.89 -12.47
N LEU A 132 -2.59 12.99 -11.51
CA LEU A 132 -1.58 12.56 -10.53
C LEU A 132 -0.45 11.76 -11.18
N GLY A 133 -0.76 10.94 -12.17
CA GLY A 133 0.24 10.17 -12.89
C GLY A 133 1.16 11.05 -13.74
N VAL A 134 0.60 12.04 -14.44
CA VAL A 134 1.41 13.05 -15.16
C VAL A 134 2.32 13.81 -14.21
N TYR A 135 1.80 14.22 -13.04
CA TYR A 135 2.58 14.90 -12.03
C TYR A 135 3.70 14.01 -11.45
N ALA A 136 3.36 12.79 -11.03
CA ALA A 136 4.34 11.84 -10.50
C ALA A 136 5.47 11.57 -11.51
N LYS A 137 5.12 11.35 -12.78
CA LYS A 137 6.09 11.16 -13.84
C LYS A 137 7.02 12.35 -14.01
N SER A 138 6.54 13.58 -13.86
CA SER A 138 7.38 14.79 -13.95
C SER A 138 8.46 14.86 -12.86
N LEU A 139 8.22 14.17 -11.74
CA LEU A 139 9.13 14.04 -10.60
C LEU A 139 10.01 12.77 -10.69
N ASN A 140 9.87 11.94 -11.73
CA ASN A 140 10.39 10.57 -11.78
C ASN A 140 9.92 9.71 -10.58
N ALA A 141 8.68 9.91 -10.16
CA ALA A 141 8.02 9.23 -9.06
C ALA A 141 6.81 8.43 -9.55
N TYR A 142 6.22 7.66 -8.64
CA TYR A 142 5.07 6.81 -8.89
C TYR A 142 3.98 7.08 -7.87
N PHE A 143 2.74 7.21 -8.35
CA PHE A 143 1.53 7.15 -7.56
C PHE A 143 1.00 5.71 -7.62
N ALA A 144 1.31 4.92 -6.61
CA ALA A 144 1.18 3.47 -6.63
C ALA A 144 -0.12 3.02 -5.95
N ILE A 145 -1.09 2.59 -6.76
CA ILE A 145 -2.40 2.12 -6.30
C ILE A 145 -2.24 0.76 -5.62
N GLU A 146 -2.82 0.62 -4.44
CA GLU A 146 -2.82 -0.64 -3.71
C GLU A 146 -3.89 -1.59 -4.23
N THR A 147 -3.50 -2.87 -4.42
CA THR A 147 -4.42 -3.95 -4.81
C THR A 147 -5.33 -4.34 -3.64
N GLY A 148 -6.52 -4.83 -3.97
CA GLY A 148 -7.48 -5.35 -2.98
C GLY A 148 -8.94 -5.08 -3.31
N PRO A 149 -9.33 -3.84 -3.68
CA PRO A 149 -10.73 -3.50 -3.96
C PRO A 149 -11.34 -4.28 -5.13
N GLU A 150 -10.54 -4.58 -6.16
CA GLU A 150 -10.96 -5.29 -7.35
C GLU A 150 -9.95 -6.37 -7.77
N PRO A 151 -10.35 -7.34 -8.62
CA PRO A 151 -9.41 -8.32 -9.19
C PRO A 151 -8.31 -7.63 -10.03
N ALA A 152 -7.12 -8.25 -10.06
CA ALA A 152 -5.96 -7.73 -10.78
C ALA A 152 -6.24 -7.39 -12.26
N ALA A 153 -7.06 -8.21 -12.94
CA ALA A 153 -7.43 -7.98 -14.33
C ALA A 153 -8.27 -6.71 -14.50
N HIS A 154 -9.15 -6.40 -13.54
CA HIS A 154 -9.98 -5.20 -13.56
C HIS A 154 -9.14 -3.94 -13.30
N LEU A 155 -8.28 -3.97 -12.28
CA LEU A 155 -7.34 -2.88 -12.02
C LEU A 155 -6.43 -2.63 -13.23
N LYS A 156 -5.92 -3.70 -13.86
CA LYS A 156 -5.12 -3.58 -15.08
C LYS A 156 -5.88 -2.87 -16.20
N SER A 157 -7.16 -3.26 -16.42
CA SER A 157 -7.99 -2.65 -17.46
C SER A 157 -8.17 -1.14 -17.22
N PHE A 158 -8.28 -0.71 -15.97
CA PHE A 158 -8.31 0.71 -15.62
C PHE A 158 -6.96 1.39 -15.91
N LEU A 159 -5.84 0.81 -15.46
CA LEU A 159 -4.50 1.36 -15.67
C LEU A 159 -4.16 1.49 -17.16
N ASP A 160 -4.57 0.52 -17.98
CA ASP A 160 -4.37 0.52 -19.44
C ASP A 160 -5.09 1.71 -20.14
N THR A 161 -6.06 2.36 -19.48
CA THR A 161 -6.75 3.54 -20.03
C THR A 161 -6.00 4.85 -19.78
N LEU A 162 -5.01 4.85 -18.90
CA LEU A 162 -4.24 6.04 -18.57
C LEU A 162 -3.15 6.29 -19.61
N SER A 163 -2.92 7.56 -19.96
CA SER A 163 -1.90 7.95 -20.93
C SER A 163 -0.49 8.05 -20.32
N THR A 164 -0.39 7.90 -19.00
CA THR A 164 0.84 8.06 -18.23
C THR A 164 1.23 6.76 -17.52
N ASN A 165 2.52 6.52 -17.37
CA ASN A 165 3.07 5.46 -16.53
C ASN A 165 3.49 5.94 -15.13
N GLY A 166 3.10 7.14 -14.73
CA GLY A 166 3.31 7.65 -13.37
C GLY A 166 2.33 7.09 -12.35
N VAL A 167 1.19 6.50 -12.80
CA VAL A 167 0.34 5.65 -11.97
C VAL A 167 0.83 4.22 -12.09
N SER A 168 1.05 3.58 -10.97
CA SER A 168 1.63 2.24 -10.86
C SER A 168 0.93 1.45 -9.75
N VAL A 169 1.49 0.33 -9.33
CA VAL A 169 0.85 -0.57 -8.37
C VAL A 169 1.75 -0.79 -7.15
N ASN A 170 1.15 -0.63 -5.98
CA ASN A 170 1.58 -1.24 -4.74
C ASN A 170 0.83 -2.56 -4.57
N PHE A 171 1.53 -3.67 -4.67
CA PHE A 171 0.89 -4.99 -4.71
C PHE A 171 0.76 -5.58 -3.31
N ASP A 172 -0.45 -5.71 -2.80
CA ASP A 172 -0.77 -6.42 -1.56
C ASP A 172 -1.42 -7.78 -1.88
N PRO A 173 -0.75 -8.90 -1.58
CA PRO A 173 -1.28 -10.22 -1.87
C PRO A 173 -2.43 -10.62 -0.92
N ALA A 174 -2.40 -10.16 0.33
CA ALA A 174 -3.40 -10.54 1.32
C ALA A 174 -4.75 -9.86 1.07
N ASN A 175 -4.75 -8.58 0.67
CA ASN A 175 -5.97 -7.88 0.31
C ASN A 175 -6.71 -8.59 -0.84
N MET A 176 -5.97 -9.10 -1.83
CA MET A 176 -6.53 -9.90 -2.91
C MET A 176 -7.16 -11.19 -2.39
N VAL A 177 -6.45 -11.95 -1.55
CA VAL A 177 -6.97 -13.19 -0.95
C VAL A 177 -8.20 -12.92 -0.09
N MET A 178 -8.12 -11.93 0.78
CA MET A 178 -9.17 -11.64 1.77
C MET A 178 -10.46 -11.10 1.15
N VAL A 179 -10.35 -10.14 0.23
CA VAL A 179 -11.51 -9.38 -0.23
C VAL A 179 -12.06 -9.93 -1.54
N THR A 180 -11.27 -9.95 -2.60
CA THR A 180 -11.76 -10.43 -3.92
C THR A 180 -11.68 -11.94 -4.06
N GLY A 181 -10.78 -12.61 -3.33
CA GLY A 181 -10.47 -14.03 -3.50
C GLY A 181 -9.72 -14.32 -4.79
N ASP A 182 -9.05 -13.30 -5.34
CA ASP A 182 -8.19 -13.44 -6.51
C ASP A 182 -6.87 -14.13 -6.13
N ASP A 183 -6.20 -14.72 -7.11
CA ASP A 183 -4.92 -15.41 -6.94
C ASP A 183 -3.76 -14.41 -7.02
N PRO A 184 -3.02 -14.15 -5.91
CA PRO A 184 -1.92 -13.20 -5.93
C PRO A 184 -0.80 -13.55 -6.90
N VAL A 185 -0.56 -14.85 -7.16
CA VAL A 185 0.49 -15.30 -8.08
C VAL A 185 0.14 -14.93 -9.52
N GLN A 186 -1.13 -15.11 -9.91
CA GLN A 186 -1.63 -14.66 -11.20
C GLN A 186 -1.74 -13.13 -11.24
N GLY A 187 -2.11 -12.49 -10.12
CA GLY A 187 -2.16 -11.05 -9.99
C GLY A 187 -0.82 -10.38 -10.29
N VAL A 188 0.28 -10.91 -9.74
CA VAL A 188 1.65 -10.43 -10.05
C VAL A 188 1.94 -10.51 -11.54
N LYS A 189 1.60 -11.62 -12.20
CA LYS A 189 1.82 -11.79 -13.64
C LYS A 189 0.97 -10.84 -14.47
N THR A 190 -0.28 -10.62 -14.05
CA THR A 190 -1.23 -9.71 -14.71
C THR A 190 -0.78 -8.26 -14.63
N LEU A 191 -0.29 -7.83 -13.46
CA LEU A 191 0.11 -6.44 -13.16
C LEU A 191 1.62 -6.20 -13.33
N ARG A 192 2.36 -7.13 -13.90
CA ARG A 192 3.82 -7.16 -14.00
C ARG A 192 4.48 -5.85 -14.44
N ASP A 193 3.85 -5.13 -15.36
CA ASP A 193 4.39 -3.90 -15.95
C ASP A 193 4.09 -2.66 -15.10
N TYR A 194 3.31 -2.81 -14.03
CA TYR A 194 2.86 -1.74 -13.15
C TYR A 194 3.42 -1.82 -11.73
N ILE A 195 3.85 -3.00 -11.26
CA ILE A 195 4.29 -3.21 -9.87
C ILE A 195 5.60 -2.48 -9.62
N VAL A 196 5.56 -1.47 -8.73
CA VAL A 196 6.74 -0.69 -8.28
C VAL A 196 7.01 -0.85 -6.79
N HIS A 197 6.02 -1.32 -6.03
CA HIS A 197 6.12 -1.59 -4.60
C HIS A 197 5.26 -2.79 -4.24
N THR A 198 5.53 -3.43 -3.11
CA THR A 198 4.71 -4.53 -2.62
C THR A 198 4.66 -4.56 -1.10
N HIS A 199 3.49 -4.95 -0.59
CA HIS A 199 3.35 -5.34 0.79
C HIS A 199 3.58 -6.85 0.96
N VAL A 200 3.98 -7.23 2.16
CA VAL A 200 4.05 -8.61 2.63
C VAL A 200 3.14 -8.70 3.85
N LYS A 201 1.94 -9.18 3.59
CA LYS A 201 0.82 -9.29 4.50
C LYS A 201 0.12 -10.61 4.25
N ASP A 202 -0.49 -11.20 5.26
CA ASP A 202 -1.18 -12.48 5.15
C ASP A 202 -2.57 -12.43 5.74
N GLY A 203 -3.44 -13.24 5.20
CA GLY A 203 -4.83 -13.28 5.64
C GLY A 203 -5.58 -14.50 5.11
N VAL A 204 -6.77 -14.66 5.62
CA VAL A 204 -7.69 -15.74 5.24
C VAL A 204 -9.04 -15.17 4.82
N ARG A 205 -9.63 -15.71 3.77
CA ARG A 205 -11.00 -15.45 3.37
C ARG A 205 -11.88 -16.56 3.93
N LEU A 206 -12.88 -16.20 4.72
CA LEU A 206 -13.80 -17.12 5.38
C LEU A 206 -15.11 -17.30 4.61
N ARG A 207 -15.54 -16.25 3.90
CA ARG A 207 -16.71 -16.23 3.03
C ARG A 207 -16.57 -15.13 1.98
N PRO A 208 -17.40 -15.12 0.93
CA PRO A 208 -17.46 -13.98 0.01
C PRO A 208 -17.73 -12.66 0.74
N VAL A 209 -17.01 -11.61 0.34
CA VAL A 209 -17.11 -10.27 0.90
C VAL A 209 -17.46 -9.31 -0.24
N ASP A 210 -18.33 -8.34 0.02
CA ASP A 210 -18.54 -7.23 -0.89
C ASP A 210 -17.42 -6.21 -0.68
N PRO A 211 -16.60 -5.89 -1.69
CA PRO A 211 -15.53 -4.90 -1.53
C PRO A 211 -16.03 -3.53 -1.05
N ARG A 212 -17.29 -3.18 -1.33
CA ARG A 212 -17.89 -1.91 -0.88
C ARG A 212 -18.03 -1.81 0.62
N ASP A 213 -18.20 -2.95 1.32
CA ASP A 213 -18.23 -2.99 2.78
C ASP A 213 -16.84 -2.75 3.39
N VAL A 214 -15.77 -3.02 2.64
CA VAL A 214 -14.37 -2.89 3.13
C VAL A 214 -13.76 -1.54 2.76
N TYR A 215 -13.88 -1.16 1.49
CA TYR A 215 -13.21 0.03 0.96
C TYR A 215 -14.16 1.23 0.77
N GLY A 216 -15.45 1.04 1.03
CA GLY A 216 -16.47 2.04 0.76
C GLY A 216 -16.73 2.27 -0.73
N PHE A 217 -17.91 2.80 -1.04
CA PHE A 217 -18.27 3.20 -2.40
C PHE A 217 -19.22 4.40 -2.33
N LEU A 218 -19.01 5.39 -3.15
CA LEU A 218 -19.81 6.62 -3.15
C LEU A 218 -21.30 6.32 -3.39
N GLY A 219 -22.13 6.72 -2.44
CA GLY A 219 -23.58 6.42 -2.46
C GLY A 219 -23.96 5.05 -1.86
N TYR A 220 -22.99 4.29 -1.35
CA TYR A 220 -23.21 3.06 -0.62
C TYR A 220 -22.97 3.29 0.88
N GLU A 221 -23.93 2.91 1.73
CA GLU A 221 -23.74 2.95 3.18
C GLU A 221 -22.94 1.72 3.62
N ALA A 222 -21.64 1.90 3.74
CA ALA A 222 -20.75 0.86 4.25
C ALA A 222 -20.90 0.67 5.77
N MET A 223 -20.48 -0.50 6.27
CA MET A 223 -20.28 -0.68 7.71
C MET A 223 -19.21 0.27 8.23
N ASP A 224 -19.33 0.65 9.52
CA ASP A 224 -18.37 1.50 10.22
C ASP A 224 -16.95 0.89 10.18
N HIS A 225 -15.95 1.68 9.77
CA HIS A 225 -14.56 1.22 9.62
C HIS A 225 -13.95 0.67 10.90
N GLU A 226 -14.28 1.22 12.09
CA GLU A 226 -13.84 0.67 13.37
C GLU A 226 -14.42 -0.72 13.61
N LYS A 227 -15.69 -0.94 13.24
CA LYS A 227 -16.30 -2.27 13.30
C LYS A 227 -15.68 -3.25 12.30
N ILE A 228 -15.28 -2.79 11.11
CA ILE A 228 -14.65 -3.65 10.11
C ILE A 228 -13.30 -4.14 10.62
N ALA A 229 -12.47 -3.28 11.21
CA ALA A 229 -11.18 -3.65 11.78
C ALA A 229 -11.31 -4.67 12.93
N ASP A 230 -12.24 -4.41 13.88
CA ASP A 230 -12.55 -5.35 14.97
C ASP A 230 -13.11 -6.68 14.44
N MET A 231 -13.97 -6.63 13.43
CA MET A 231 -14.54 -7.81 12.79
C MET A 231 -13.50 -8.58 11.95
N ALA A 232 -12.54 -7.89 11.32
CA ALA A 232 -11.48 -8.52 10.53
C ALA A 232 -10.56 -9.37 11.42
N SER A 233 -10.21 -8.88 12.61
CA SER A 233 -9.39 -9.63 13.57
C SER A 233 -10.09 -10.87 14.13
N SER A 234 -11.44 -10.86 14.19
CA SER A 234 -12.29 -11.96 14.71
C SER A 234 -12.89 -12.84 13.59
N GLY A 235 -12.64 -12.53 12.31
CA GLY A 235 -13.27 -13.19 11.17
C GLY A 235 -14.73 -12.82 10.91
N GLY A 236 -15.30 -11.92 11.70
CA GLY A 236 -16.70 -11.47 11.55
C GLY A 236 -16.95 -10.71 10.24
N ALA A 237 -15.96 -10.02 9.71
CA ALA A 237 -16.01 -9.33 8.42
C ALA A 237 -16.03 -10.27 7.20
N GLY A 238 -15.88 -11.58 7.40
CA GLY A 238 -15.79 -12.56 6.32
C GLY A 238 -14.36 -12.87 5.89
N PHE A 239 -13.39 -12.22 6.50
CA PHE A 239 -11.96 -12.46 6.37
C PHE A 239 -11.25 -12.17 7.70
N ALA A 240 -10.00 -12.55 7.81
CA ALA A 240 -9.13 -12.15 8.91
C ALA A 240 -7.71 -11.95 8.40
N GLU A 241 -7.08 -10.87 8.81
CA GLU A 241 -5.63 -10.71 8.70
C GLU A 241 -4.97 -11.51 9.82
N VAL A 242 -3.93 -12.24 9.48
CA VAL A 242 -3.20 -13.12 10.42
C VAL A 242 -1.69 -12.86 10.33
N PRO A 243 -0.89 -13.29 11.33
CA PRO A 243 0.57 -13.24 11.22
C PRO A 243 1.09 -13.91 9.96
N LEU A 244 2.17 -13.40 9.42
CA LEU A 244 2.76 -13.85 8.16
C LEU A 244 3.09 -15.36 8.19
N GLY A 245 2.62 -16.09 7.18
CA GLY A 245 2.76 -17.52 7.07
C GLY A 245 1.65 -18.35 7.73
N GLU A 246 0.69 -17.71 8.40
CA GLU A 246 -0.46 -18.37 9.03
C GLU A 246 -1.74 -18.26 8.16
N GLY A 247 -1.68 -17.52 7.06
CA GLY A 247 -2.81 -17.26 6.17
C GLY A 247 -2.88 -18.15 4.93
N ARG A 248 -3.34 -17.57 3.84
CA ARG A 248 -3.57 -18.27 2.56
C ARG A 248 -2.72 -17.76 1.39
N VAL A 249 -1.86 -16.80 1.63
CA VAL A 249 -0.90 -16.37 0.61
C VAL A 249 0.17 -17.45 0.43
N ASP A 250 0.30 -18.00 -0.77
CA ASP A 250 1.41 -18.92 -1.11
C ASP A 250 2.69 -18.10 -1.32
N PHE A 251 3.39 -17.77 -0.22
CA PHE A 251 4.60 -16.94 -0.28
C PHE A 251 5.72 -17.53 -1.13
N PRO A 252 6.01 -18.84 -1.12
CA PRO A 252 6.97 -19.42 -2.05
C PRO A 252 6.63 -19.10 -3.52
N ALA A 253 5.38 -19.30 -3.92
CA ALA A 253 4.94 -19.01 -5.29
C ALA A 253 4.86 -17.50 -5.56
N TYR A 254 4.39 -16.70 -4.60
CA TYR A 254 4.32 -15.24 -4.70
C TYR A 254 5.72 -14.62 -4.89
N PHE A 255 6.69 -14.99 -4.05
CA PHE A 255 8.06 -14.50 -4.18
C PHE A 255 8.72 -14.97 -5.49
N ALA A 256 8.43 -16.20 -5.95
CA ALA A 256 8.90 -16.66 -7.23
C ALA A 256 8.32 -15.84 -8.39
N ALA A 257 7.03 -15.48 -8.33
CA ALA A 257 6.40 -14.62 -9.33
C ALA A 257 6.99 -13.21 -9.36
N LEU A 258 7.28 -12.62 -8.19
CA LEU A 258 7.98 -11.32 -8.11
C LEU A 258 9.38 -11.39 -8.74
N GLN A 259 10.11 -12.48 -8.52
CA GLN A 259 11.43 -12.67 -9.17
C GLN A 259 11.28 -12.88 -10.69
N GLU A 260 10.26 -13.62 -11.13
CA GLU A 260 10.00 -13.86 -12.57
C GLU A 260 9.76 -12.55 -13.33
N ILE A 261 9.05 -11.59 -12.72
CA ILE A 261 8.83 -10.26 -13.31
C ILE A 261 10.01 -9.30 -13.14
N GLY A 262 11.08 -9.72 -12.44
CA GLY A 262 12.27 -8.90 -12.20
C GLY A 262 12.09 -7.84 -11.11
N TYR A 263 11.15 -8.02 -10.17
CA TYR A 263 10.95 -7.07 -9.07
C TYR A 263 12.16 -7.06 -8.11
N THR A 264 12.75 -5.90 -7.92
CA THR A 264 13.95 -5.68 -7.07
C THR A 264 13.69 -4.73 -5.89
N GLY A 265 12.46 -4.25 -5.75
CA GLY A 265 12.07 -3.33 -4.67
C GLY A 265 12.02 -4.00 -3.29
N TYR A 266 11.45 -3.28 -2.34
CA TYR A 266 11.29 -3.75 -0.96
C TYR A 266 10.19 -4.80 -0.83
N LEU A 267 10.38 -5.74 0.08
CA LEU A 267 9.32 -6.57 0.65
C LEU A 267 8.87 -5.87 1.94
N THR A 268 7.85 -5.03 1.86
CA THR A 268 7.42 -4.16 2.94
C THR A 268 6.36 -4.86 3.78
N ILE A 269 6.71 -5.19 5.02
CA ILE A 269 5.80 -5.83 5.98
C ILE A 269 4.74 -4.83 6.40
N GLU A 270 3.48 -5.24 6.25
CA GLU A 270 2.31 -4.56 6.77
C GLU A 270 1.59 -5.43 7.80
N ARG A 271 1.19 -4.83 8.92
CA ARG A 271 0.39 -5.45 9.95
C ARG A 271 -0.59 -4.42 10.51
N GLU A 272 -1.85 -4.51 10.12
CA GLU A 272 -2.87 -3.52 10.48
C GLU A 272 -3.63 -3.86 11.76
N VAL A 273 -3.75 -5.16 12.06
CA VAL A 273 -4.53 -5.66 13.19
C VAL A 273 -3.71 -6.63 14.05
N GLY A 274 -4.16 -6.87 15.27
CA GLY A 274 -3.51 -7.79 16.21
C GLY A 274 -2.99 -7.07 17.46
N ASP A 275 -2.96 -7.80 18.58
CA ASP A 275 -2.62 -7.26 19.89
C ASP A 275 -1.10 -7.12 20.13
N LYS A 276 -0.29 -7.71 19.23
CA LYS A 276 1.18 -7.81 19.39
C LYS A 276 1.92 -7.48 18.10
N PRO A 277 1.77 -6.27 17.55
CA PRO A 277 2.35 -5.94 16.24
C PRO A 277 3.88 -6.12 16.20
N GLU A 278 4.60 -5.80 17.28
CA GLU A 278 6.05 -5.99 17.33
C GLU A 278 6.46 -7.46 17.21
N GLU A 279 5.74 -8.36 17.91
CA GLU A 279 6.00 -9.80 17.83
C GLU A 279 5.68 -10.37 16.45
N ASP A 280 4.56 -9.94 15.86
CA ASP A 280 4.13 -10.39 14.54
C ASP A 280 5.08 -9.88 13.44
N ILE A 281 5.51 -8.62 13.51
CA ILE A 281 6.48 -8.06 12.57
C ILE A 281 7.85 -8.74 12.70
N ARG A 282 8.29 -9.09 13.92
CA ARG A 282 9.51 -9.86 14.14
C ARG A 282 9.45 -11.23 13.45
N LYS A 283 8.34 -11.96 13.64
CA LYS A 283 8.10 -13.23 12.95
C LYS A 283 8.10 -13.06 11.43
N ALA A 284 7.49 -11.99 10.93
CA ALA A 284 7.46 -11.68 9.50
C ALA A 284 8.87 -11.44 8.92
N VAL A 285 9.73 -10.70 9.64
CA VAL A 285 11.13 -10.50 9.25
C VAL A 285 11.88 -11.84 9.20
N GLU A 286 11.72 -12.69 10.22
CA GLU A 286 12.34 -14.00 10.27
C GLU A 286 11.84 -14.91 9.14
N PHE A 287 10.53 -14.87 8.87
CA PHE A 287 9.92 -15.62 7.78
C PHE A 287 10.51 -15.20 6.42
N ILE A 288 10.57 -13.92 6.09
CA ILE A 288 11.15 -13.44 4.83
C ILE A 288 12.62 -13.83 4.74
N ARG A 289 13.38 -13.70 5.84
CA ARG A 289 14.80 -14.08 5.89
C ARG A 289 15.03 -15.56 5.60
N SER A 290 14.09 -16.44 5.94
CA SER A 290 14.20 -17.87 5.65
C SER A 290 14.27 -18.17 4.14
N PHE A 291 13.81 -17.25 3.28
CA PHE A 291 13.91 -17.35 1.82
C PHE A 291 15.17 -16.70 1.23
N ARG A 292 15.97 -16.00 2.05
CA ARG A 292 17.21 -15.34 1.57
C ARG A 292 18.39 -16.33 1.44
N GLY A 293 18.35 -17.47 2.06
CA GLY A 293 19.31 -18.60 1.95
C GLY A 293 20.73 -18.25 2.38
#